data_348868ced63269d9a6b20b4ca485a654
#
_entry.id   348868ced63269d9a6b20b4ca485a654
#
_cell.length_a   1.000
_cell.length_b   1.000
_cell.length_c   1.000
_cell.angle_alpha   90.00
_cell.angle_beta   90.00
_cell.angle_gamma   90.00
#
_symmetry.space_group_name_H-M   'P 1'
#
loop_
_entity.id
_entity.type
_entity.pdbx_description
1 polymer ?
#
loop_
_entity_poly.entity_id
_entity_poly.type
_entity_poly.pdbx_seq_one_letter_code
_entity_poly.pdbx_strand_id
1 'polypeptide(L)'
;MAQTQTAEINLTEVLKQVAREKDIDIDRWIGALEDAMASAAKKQHRVKEPVRAQLNRESGKFVAWIVKKVVDTVEDPLAEWTVEEAQETKAGAQAGDEILLPLSTEGLGRIAAQNAKQVLYQRIREAEREKVYNEYIDRVGEIVNGTVKRFERGDIVVDLGRTEAAVPRSEQARHERYSQGERIRAVIVEVHKQPKGPQIVLSRTDPRLLVKLFETEVPEIYDGTVVIKNAVRAPGERAKVAVYSRERDVDPVGACVGMKGSRVQSIIRELRGEKIDIIEYSDDLVTFAQSALAPAKITRVSVTHQGEVPHLDVIVEDEQLSLAIGKRGQNVRLASELIGSRIDIKSESDVKDEVADALARMLQTAMSQSPAPRAAEIDVTSAPGLGSTAAAQLQEAGFGDVDTLSETEPETLLALEVEDFDRDQAEALIAWAKEQREQRMANLDIGPFRTPEAAPAATSMGDEDFMAALSRAFAESEQQRASRAPGTEDEGDGAAEEAEVRPDEAE
;
A
#
# COMPACT_ATOMS: atom_id res chain seq x y z
N MET A 1 -6.47 -60.48 -55.58
CA MET A 1 -5.81 -60.03 -54.35
C MET A 1 -5.19 -58.66 -54.65
N ALA A 2 -5.87 -57.59 -54.25
CA ALA A 2 -5.36 -56.25 -54.44
C ALA A 2 -4.41 -55.95 -53.26
N GLN A 3 -3.15 -55.82 -53.54
CA GLN A 3 -2.15 -55.31 -52.63
C GLN A 3 -2.40 -53.82 -52.42
N THR A 4 -2.88 -53.48 -51.26
CA THR A 4 -2.98 -52.10 -50.81
C THR A 4 -1.56 -51.59 -50.63
N GLN A 5 -0.99 -50.91 -51.62
CA GLN A 5 0.21 -50.10 -51.44
C GLN A 5 -0.13 -48.96 -50.48
N THR A 6 0.24 -49.16 -49.22
CA THR A 6 0.32 -48.07 -48.24
C THR A 6 1.40 -47.10 -48.78
N ALA A 7 0.97 -45.97 -49.32
CA ALA A 7 1.88 -44.91 -49.70
C ALA A 7 2.72 -44.57 -48.47
N GLU A 8 4.01 -44.84 -48.51
CA GLU A 8 4.97 -44.43 -47.46
C GLU A 8 4.96 -42.89 -47.48
N ILE A 9 4.27 -42.31 -46.57
CA ILE A 9 4.23 -40.84 -46.36
C ILE A 9 5.67 -40.44 -46.03
N ASN A 10 6.34 -39.74 -46.92
CA ASN A 10 7.67 -39.21 -46.62
C ASN A 10 7.58 -38.17 -45.54
N LEU A 11 7.87 -38.59 -44.30
CA LEU A 11 7.78 -37.78 -43.10
C LEU A 11 8.55 -36.44 -43.25
N THR A 12 9.68 -36.46 -43.96
CA THR A 12 10.52 -35.28 -44.19
C THR A 12 9.81 -34.23 -45.04
N GLU A 13 9.02 -34.63 -46.05
CA GLU A 13 8.27 -33.69 -46.90
C GLU A 13 7.13 -33.05 -46.11
N VAL A 14 6.42 -33.82 -45.31
CA VAL A 14 5.36 -33.30 -44.42
C VAL A 14 5.94 -32.31 -43.41
N LEU A 15 7.09 -32.63 -42.81
CA LEU A 15 7.79 -31.72 -41.90
C LEU A 15 8.22 -30.42 -42.58
N LYS A 16 8.76 -30.47 -43.82
CA LYS A 16 9.16 -29.31 -44.60
C LYS A 16 7.97 -28.44 -44.95
N GLN A 17 6.83 -29.03 -45.29
CA GLN A 17 5.63 -28.26 -45.63
C GLN A 17 5.09 -27.53 -44.40
N VAL A 18 4.95 -28.19 -43.27
CA VAL A 18 4.44 -27.59 -42.03
C VAL A 18 5.42 -26.56 -41.47
N ALA A 19 6.73 -26.78 -41.59
CA ALA A 19 7.75 -25.85 -41.17
C ALA A 19 7.64 -24.51 -41.97
N ARG A 20 7.40 -24.58 -43.30
CA ARG A 20 7.16 -23.40 -44.12
C ARG A 20 5.87 -22.68 -43.81
N GLU A 21 4.77 -23.42 -43.56
CA GLU A 21 3.46 -22.83 -43.24
C GLU A 21 3.46 -22.11 -41.89
N LYS A 22 4.25 -22.58 -40.93
CA LYS A 22 4.29 -22.06 -39.54
C LYS A 22 5.50 -21.21 -39.23
N ASP A 23 6.42 -21.02 -40.19
CA ASP A 23 7.65 -20.25 -40.05
C ASP A 23 8.53 -20.71 -38.86
N ILE A 24 8.78 -22.04 -38.81
CA ILE A 24 9.51 -22.67 -37.71
C ILE A 24 10.75 -23.39 -38.25
N ASP A 25 11.85 -23.31 -37.51
CA ASP A 25 13.10 -23.99 -37.82
C ASP A 25 12.94 -25.52 -37.86
N ILE A 26 13.15 -26.10 -39.02
CA ILE A 26 12.99 -27.53 -39.27
C ILE A 26 14.01 -28.36 -38.46
N ASP A 27 15.22 -27.87 -38.22
CA ASP A 27 16.27 -28.60 -37.54
C ASP A 27 15.95 -28.79 -36.04
N ARG A 28 15.32 -27.80 -35.42
CA ARG A 28 14.77 -27.94 -34.06
C ARG A 28 13.68 -29.00 -33.98
N TRP A 29 12.90 -29.16 -35.03
CA TRP A 29 11.83 -30.17 -35.06
C TRP A 29 12.40 -31.58 -35.22
N ILE A 30 13.37 -31.73 -36.09
CA ILE A 30 14.05 -33.01 -36.30
C ILE A 30 14.71 -33.44 -35.00
N GLY A 31 15.44 -32.58 -34.30
CA GLY A 31 16.06 -32.90 -33.01
C GLY A 31 15.06 -33.38 -31.95
N ALA A 32 13.93 -32.67 -31.77
CA ALA A 32 12.92 -33.12 -30.83
C ALA A 32 12.26 -34.46 -31.19
N LEU A 33 12.15 -34.74 -32.49
CA LEU A 33 11.62 -35.99 -32.98
C LEU A 33 12.62 -37.15 -32.76
N GLU A 34 13.91 -36.88 -32.96
CA GLU A 34 14.99 -37.82 -32.68
C GLU A 34 15.05 -38.20 -31.21
N ASP A 35 14.90 -37.22 -30.28
CA ASP A 35 14.82 -37.43 -28.84
C ASP A 35 13.61 -38.30 -28.43
N ALA A 36 12.45 -38.01 -29.02
CA ALA A 36 11.23 -38.79 -28.78
C ALA A 36 11.39 -40.24 -29.28
N MET A 37 12.05 -40.42 -30.43
CA MET A 37 12.33 -41.71 -30.99
C MET A 37 13.35 -42.48 -30.16
N ALA A 38 14.39 -41.85 -29.68
CA ALA A 38 15.35 -42.46 -28.75
C ALA A 38 14.66 -42.96 -27.48
N SER A 39 13.75 -42.13 -26.89
CA SER A 39 12.96 -42.53 -25.73
C SER A 39 12.01 -43.69 -26.02
N ALA A 40 11.40 -43.77 -27.21
CA ALA A 40 10.53 -44.85 -27.62
C ALA A 40 11.31 -46.15 -27.84
N ALA A 41 12.47 -46.09 -28.51
CA ALA A 41 13.37 -47.22 -28.72
C ALA A 41 13.86 -47.76 -27.37
N LYS A 42 14.27 -46.92 -26.45
CA LYS A 42 14.67 -47.29 -25.08
C LYS A 42 13.57 -48.06 -24.35
N LYS A 43 12.33 -47.62 -24.42
CA LYS A 43 11.18 -48.29 -23.78
C LYS A 43 10.85 -49.64 -24.46
N GLN A 44 10.84 -49.68 -25.78
CA GLN A 44 10.51 -50.88 -26.54
C GLN A 44 11.50 -52.02 -26.28
N HIS A 45 12.79 -51.71 -26.34
CA HIS A 45 13.85 -52.68 -26.13
C HIS A 45 14.19 -52.89 -24.65
N ARG A 46 13.54 -52.16 -23.73
CA ARG A 46 13.75 -52.20 -22.28
C ARG A 46 15.23 -52.00 -21.88
N VAL A 47 15.96 -51.22 -22.68
CA VAL A 47 17.36 -50.87 -22.41
C VAL A 47 17.44 -49.75 -21.41
N LYS A 48 18.41 -49.82 -20.50
CA LYS A 48 18.68 -48.76 -19.51
C LYS A 48 19.74 -47.77 -20.00
N GLU A 49 20.56 -48.22 -20.95
CA GLU A 49 21.62 -47.44 -21.56
C GLU A 49 21.12 -46.20 -22.30
N PRO A 50 21.97 -45.19 -22.49
CA PRO A 50 21.69 -44.05 -23.35
C PRO A 50 21.43 -44.49 -24.80
N VAL A 51 20.31 -44.03 -25.37
CA VAL A 51 19.94 -44.32 -26.75
C VAL A 51 19.90 -43.00 -27.53
N ARG A 52 20.49 -43.01 -28.75
CA ARG A 52 20.41 -41.92 -29.72
C ARG A 52 19.65 -42.41 -30.92
N ALA A 53 18.75 -41.61 -31.45
CA ALA A 53 18.05 -41.85 -32.70
C ALA A 53 18.34 -40.73 -33.68
N GLN A 54 18.36 -41.03 -34.96
CA GLN A 54 18.58 -40.05 -36.02
C GLN A 54 17.63 -40.31 -37.19
N LEU A 55 17.09 -39.24 -37.74
CA LEU A 55 16.25 -39.29 -38.93
C LEU A 55 17.12 -39.22 -40.20
N ASN A 56 17.11 -40.28 -40.99
CA ASN A 56 17.68 -40.20 -42.33
C ASN A 56 16.79 -39.34 -43.22
N ARG A 57 17.31 -38.16 -43.61
CA ARG A 57 16.56 -37.15 -44.34
C ARG A 57 16.17 -37.56 -45.77
N GLU A 58 16.86 -38.53 -46.34
CA GLU A 58 16.58 -39.02 -47.70
C GLU A 58 15.51 -40.11 -47.68
N SER A 59 15.66 -41.10 -46.77
CA SER A 59 14.75 -42.25 -46.70
C SER A 59 13.52 -42.01 -45.80
N GLY A 60 13.54 -40.93 -44.98
CA GLY A 60 12.49 -40.69 -43.98
C GLY A 60 12.41 -41.72 -42.85
N LYS A 61 13.44 -42.62 -42.74
CA LYS A 61 13.48 -43.70 -41.73
C LYS A 61 14.37 -43.29 -40.56
N PHE A 62 13.98 -43.75 -39.37
CA PHE A 62 14.80 -43.58 -38.16
C PHE A 62 15.79 -44.72 -38.01
N VAL A 63 16.98 -44.37 -37.57
CA VAL A 63 18.00 -45.32 -37.12
C VAL A 63 18.27 -45.04 -35.65
N ALA A 64 18.41 -46.03 -34.81
CA ALA A 64 18.68 -45.89 -33.40
C ALA A 64 19.92 -46.68 -32.97
N TRP A 65 20.65 -46.13 -32.02
CA TRP A 65 21.85 -46.77 -31.44
C TRP A 65 21.86 -46.60 -29.93
N ILE A 66 22.41 -47.61 -29.27
CA ILE A 66 22.90 -47.45 -27.90
C ILE A 66 24.26 -46.74 -28.01
N VAL A 67 24.44 -45.70 -27.20
CA VAL A 67 25.66 -44.90 -27.17
C VAL A 67 26.47 -45.30 -25.95
N LYS A 68 27.71 -45.74 -26.15
CA LYS A 68 28.69 -45.99 -25.09
C LYS A 68 29.88 -45.07 -25.28
N LYS A 69 30.25 -44.36 -24.24
CA LYS A 69 31.42 -43.47 -24.24
C LYS A 69 32.64 -44.29 -23.74
N VAL A 70 33.73 -44.22 -24.49
CA VAL A 70 34.98 -44.88 -24.10
C VAL A 70 35.72 -44.00 -23.09
N VAL A 71 36.03 -44.57 -21.94
CA VAL A 71 36.73 -43.89 -20.85
C VAL A 71 37.86 -44.74 -20.29
N ASP A 72 38.84 -44.13 -19.65
CA ASP A 72 39.93 -44.88 -19.00
C ASP A 72 39.46 -45.58 -17.71
N THR A 73 38.52 -44.95 -17.00
CA THR A 73 37.92 -45.48 -15.77
C THR A 73 36.42 -45.34 -15.86
N VAL A 74 35.68 -46.45 -15.76
CA VAL A 74 34.21 -46.48 -15.87
C VAL A 74 33.59 -45.98 -14.56
N GLU A 75 32.83 -44.90 -14.62
CA GLU A 75 32.00 -44.38 -13.52
C GLU A 75 30.53 -44.85 -13.65
N ASP A 76 30.00 -44.86 -14.86
CA ASP A 76 28.64 -45.33 -15.15
C ASP A 76 28.68 -46.53 -16.13
N PRO A 77 28.57 -47.80 -15.64
CA PRO A 77 28.58 -49.00 -16.49
C PRO A 77 27.48 -49.03 -17.55
N LEU A 78 26.41 -48.22 -17.39
CA LEU A 78 25.33 -48.15 -18.37
C LEU A 78 25.68 -47.24 -19.55
N ALA A 79 26.51 -46.21 -19.35
CA ALA A 79 26.85 -45.19 -20.35
C ALA A 79 28.29 -45.34 -20.87
N GLU A 80 29.18 -46.00 -20.14
CA GLU A 80 30.61 -46.00 -20.38
C GLU A 80 31.18 -47.41 -20.60
N TRP A 81 32.23 -47.48 -21.38
CA TRP A 81 33.03 -48.70 -21.61
C TRP A 81 34.51 -48.41 -21.43
N THR A 82 35.26 -49.42 -21.00
CA THR A 82 36.70 -49.33 -21.01
C THR A 82 37.25 -49.39 -22.43
N VAL A 83 38.49 -48.92 -22.62
CA VAL A 83 39.17 -49.01 -23.93
C VAL A 83 39.25 -50.45 -24.43
N GLU A 84 39.44 -51.45 -23.54
CA GLU A 84 39.52 -52.85 -23.88
C GLU A 84 38.18 -53.37 -24.42
N GLU A 85 37.07 -53.13 -23.73
CA GLU A 85 35.71 -53.48 -24.17
C GLU A 85 35.33 -52.82 -25.48
N ALA A 86 35.70 -51.52 -25.65
CA ALA A 86 35.45 -50.78 -26.86
C ALA A 86 36.23 -51.36 -28.08
N GLN A 87 37.45 -51.82 -27.89
CA GLN A 87 38.28 -52.37 -28.95
C GLN A 87 37.78 -53.75 -29.45
N GLU A 88 37.05 -54.53 -28.63
CA GLU A 88 36.36 -55.71 -29.08
C GLU A 88 35.31 -55.45 -30.14
N THR A 89 34.67 -54.29 -30.07
CA THR A 89 33.59 -53.86 -31.00
C THR A 89 34.15 -53.07 -32.17
N LYS A 90 35.12 -52.17 -31.91
CA LYS A 90 35.73 -51.26 -32.90
C LYS A 90 37.23 -51.23 -32.70
N ALA A 91 37.98 -51.96 -33.63
CA ALA A 91 39.42 -51.92 -33.60
C ALA A 91 39.99 -50.50 -33.65
N GLY A 92 40.84 -50.16 -32.67
CA GLY A 92 41.49 -48.87 -32.58
C GLY A 92 40.69 -47.79 -31.82
N ALA A 93 39.64 -48.15 -31.06
CA ALA A 93 38.93 -47.26 -30.21
C ALA A 93 39.84 -46.66 -29.10
N GLN A 94 39.74 -45.37 -28.83
CA GLN A 94 40.52 -44.65 -27.84
C GLN A 94 39.61 -43.99 -26.80
N ALA A 95 40.18 -43.66 -25.66
CA ALA A 95 39.44 -42.91 -24.63
C ALA A 95 38.93 -41.57 -25.20
N GLY A 96 37.65 -41.31 -25.01
CA GLY A 96 36.92 -40.14 -25.57
C GLY A 96 36.07 -40.49 -26.79
N ASP A 97 36.23 -41.68 -27.41
CA ASP A 97 35.39 -42.10 -28.54
C ASP A 97 33.97 -42.47 -28.09
N GLU A 98 33.00 -42.34 -29.00
CA GLU A 98 31.65 -42.88 -28.85
C GLU A 98 31.50 -44.18 -29.69
N ILE A 99 31.03 -45.24 -29.06
CA ILE A 99 30.67 -46.48 -29.74
C ILE A 99 29.16 -46.52 -29.91
N LEU A 100 28.73 -46.68 -31.16
CA LEU A 100 27.33 -46.75 -31.55
C LEU A 100 26.93 -48.18 -31.86
N LEU A 101 26.15 -48.80 -30.97
CA LEU A 101 25.64 -50.15 -31.17
C LEU A 101 24.25 -50.08 -31.81
N PRO A 102 24.07 -50.66 -33.04
CA PRO A 102 22.82 -50.53 -33.74
C PRO A 102 21.66 -51.22 -33.00
N LEU A 103 20.55 -50.49 -32.88
CA LEU A 103 19.33 -50.99 -32.28
C LEU A 103 18.27 -51.20 -33.37
N SER A 104 17.60 -52.36 -33.39
CA SER A 104 16.57 -52.62 -34.39
C SER A 104 15.41 -51.60 -34.27
N THR A 105 15.05 -50.99 -35.39
CA THR A 105 13.90 -50.07 -35.48
C THR A 105 12.66 -50.76 -36.06
N GLU A 106 12.70 -52.09 -36.27
CA GLU A 106 11.55 -52.87 -36.71
C GLU A 106 10.45 -52.85 -35.67
N GLY A 107 9.24 -52.58 -36.11
CA GLY A 107 8.07 -52.42 -35.22
C GLY A 107 7.89 -51.04 -34.61
N LEU A 108 8.91 -50.16 -34.66
CA LEU A 108 8.81 -48.77 -34.18
C LEU A 108 7.96 -47.86 -35.11
N GLY A 109 7.69 -48.27 -36.34
CA GLY A 109 7.05 -47.40 -37.34
C GLY A 109 5.71 -46.77 -36.90
N ARG A 110 4.83 -47.55 -36.26
CA ARG A 110 3.54 -47.02 -35.74
C ARG A 110 3.72 -46.16 -34.51
N ILE A 111 4.60 -46.58 -33.58
CA ILE A 111 4.91 -45.82 -32.36
C ILE A 111 5.64 -44.52 -32.76
N ALA A 112 6.55 -44.62 -33.72
CA ALA A 112 7.27 -43.50 -34.31
C ALA A 112 6.29 -42.45 -34.90
N ALA A 113 5.36 -42.89 -35.72
CA ALA A 113 4.36 -42.01 -36.33
C ALA A 113 3.45 -41.31 -35.28
N GLN A 114 3.04 -42.03 -34.24
CA GLN A 114 2.26 -41.44 -33.14
C GLN A 114 3.06 -40.44 -32.32
N ASN A 115 4.31 -40.80 -31.92
CA ASN A 115 5.19 -39.93 -31.18
C ASN A 115 5.57 -38.70 -32.03
N ALA A 116 5.90 -38.88 -33.31
CA ALA A 116 6.15 -37.77 -34.24
C ALA A 116 4.96 -36.81 -34.31
N LYS A 117 3.76 -37.36 -34.45
CA LYS A 117 2.53 -36.55 -34.46
C LYS A 117 2.36 -35.77 -33.14
N GLN A 118 2.58 -36.41 -31.99
CA GLN A 118 2.45 -35.78 -30.69
C GLN A 118 3.50 -34.68 -30.47
N VAL A 119 4.77 -34.95 -30.77
CA VAL A 119 5.87 -34.01 -30.66
C VAL A 119 5.65 -32.83 -31.62
N LEU A 120 5.20 -33.10 -32.84
CA LEU A 120 4.86 -32.09 -33.83
C LEU A 120 3.77 -31.13 -33.30
N TYR A 121 2.66 -31.66 -32.81
CA TYR A 121 1.60 -30.85 -32.22
C TYR A 121 2.06 -30.08 -30.99
N GLN A 122 2.91 -30.64 -30.16
CA GLN A 122 3.44 -29.96 -29.00
C GLN A 122 4.34 -28.78 -29.44
N ARG A 123 5.25 -29.00 -30.41
CA ARG A 123 6.13 -27.94 -30.92
C ARG A 123 5.37 -26.83 -31.66
N ILE A 124 4.35 -27.19 -32.44
CA ILE A 124 3.47 -26.19 -33.06
C ILE A 124 2.82 -25.33 -32.00
N ARG A 125 2.27 -25.94 -30.93
CA ARG A 125 1.64 -25.19 -29.84
C ARG A 125 2.66 -24.32 -29.09
N GLU A 126 3.88 -24.80 -28.89
CA GLU A 126 4.95 -24.01 -28.25
C GLU A 126 5.32 -22.80 -29.11
N ALA A 127 5.50 -23.00 -30.42
CA ALA A 127 5.81 -21.90 -31.36
C ALA A 127 4.65 -20.90 -31.50
N GLU A 128 3.40 -21.37 -31.56
CA GLU A 128 2.22 -20.51 -31.55
C GLU A 128 2.14 -19.70 -30.25
N ARG A 129 2.46 -20.30 -29.11
CA ARG A 129 2.53 -19.61 -27.81
C ARG A 129 3.64 -18.59 -27.74
N GLU A 130 4.82 -18.91 -28.23
CA GLU A 130 5.95 -17.99 -28.29
C GLU A 130 5.64 -16.78 -29.19
N LYS A 131 4.99 -17.01 -30.32
CA LYS A 131 4.54 -15.94 -31.21
C LYS A 131 3.51 -15.03 -30.55
N VAL A 132 2.52 -15.60 -29.88
CA VAL A 132 1.52 -14.82 -29.12
C VAL A 132 2.19 -14.05 -27.99
N TYR A 133 3.12 -14.68 -27.26
CA TYR A 133 3.86 -14.01 -26.17
C TYR A 133 4.62 -12.78 -26.71
N ASN A 134 5.39 -12.95 -27.78
CA ASN A 134 6.18 -11.86 -28.36
C ASN A 134 5.30 -10.75 -28.99
N GLU A 135 4.12 -11.09 -29.52
CA GLU A 135 3.19 -10.11 -30.08
C GLU A 135 2.52 -9.26 -28.98
N TYR A 136 2.25 -9.82 -27.80
CA TYR A 136 1.46 -9.16 -26.78
C TYR A 136 2.25 -8.67 -25.56
N ILE A 137 3.51 -9.08 -25.37
CA ILE A 137 4.30 -8.67 -24.21
C ILE A 137 4.52 -7.15 -24.16
N ASP A 138 4.81 -6.54 -25.29
CA ASP A 138 5.03 -5.10 -25.40
C ASP A 138 3.73 -4.29 -25.35
N ARG A 139 2.59 -4.98 -25.42
CA ARG A 139 1.25 -4.40 -25.37
C ARG A 139 0.61 -4.48 -23.98
N VAL A 140 1.36 -4.87 -22.97
CA VAL A 140 0.88 -4.84 -21.58
C VAL A 140 0.53 -3.39 -21.18
N GLY A 141 -0.67 -3.18 -20.66
CA GLY A 141 -1.22 -1.86 -20.38
C GLY A 141 -2.05 -1.26 -21.50
N GLU A 142 -2.12 -1.87 -22.68
CA GLU A 142 -3.01 -1.44 -23.77
C GLU A 142 -4.42 -2.02 -23.64
N ILE A 143 -5.40 -1.31 -24.21
CA ILE A 143 -6.76 -1.81 -24.34
C ILE A 143 -6.86 -2.72 -25.56
N VAL A 144 -7.52 -3.85 -25.34
CA VAL A 144 -7.93 -4.75 -26.42
C VAL A 144 -9.45 -4.90 -26.45
N ASN A 145 -9.96 -5.08 -27.67
CA ASN A 145 -11.35 -5.36 -27.93
C ASN A 145 -11.47 -6.85 -28.26
N GLY A 146 -12.37 -7.53 -27.60
CA GLY A 146 -12.63 -8.94 -27.85
C GLY A 146 -14.10 -9.28 -27.75
N THR A 147 -14.42 -10.56 -28.00
CA THR A 147 -15.78 -11.10 -27.87
C THR A 147 -15.76 -12.21 -26.82
N VAL A 148 -16.72 -12.19 -25.90
CA VAL A 148 -16.88 -13.25 -24.90
C VAL A 148 -17.20 -14.57 -25.59
N LYS A 149 -16.30 -15.53 -25.49
CA LYS A 149 -16.42 -16.85 -26.13
C LYS A 149 -17.15 -17.84 -25.25
N ARG A 150 -16.76 -17.93 -23.99
CA ARG A 150 -17.32 -18.85 -22.98
C ARG A 150 -16.93 -18.43 -21.57
N PHE A 151 -17.52 -19.10 -20.60
CA PHE A 151 -17.18 -18.96 -19.18
C PHE A 151 -16.56 -20.27 -18.69
N GLU A 152 -15.42 -20.19 -18.06
CA GLU A 152 -14.70 -21.34 -17.50
C GLU A 152 -14.36 -21.10 -16.03
N ARG A 153 -14.93 -21.90 -15.12
CA ARG A 153 -14.69 -21.81 -13.66
C ARG A 153 -14.92 -20.41 -13.05
N GLY A 154 -15.70 -19.59 -13.71
CA GLY A 154 -15.97 -18.21 -13.31
C GLY A 154 -15.11 -17.16 -14.02
N ASP A 155 -14.12 -17.57 -14.77
CA ASP A 155 -13.32 -16.69 -15.64
C ASP A 155 -14.05 -16.48 -16.97
N ILE A 156 -13.90 -15.30 -17.56
CA ILE A 156 -14.44 -14.98 -18.88
C ILE A 156 -13.34 -15.23 -19.91
N VAL A 157 -13.57 -16.17 -20.81
CA VAL A 157 -12.66 -16.39 -21.95
C VAL A 157 -13.11 -15.52 -23.10
N VAL A 158 -12.18 -14.68 -23.56
CA VAL A 158 -12.37 -13.67 -24.60
C VAL A 158 -11.62 -14.08 -25.85
N ASP A 159 -12.29 -14.01 -26.98
CA ASP A 159 -11.69 -14.20 -28.29
C ASP A 159 -11.18 -12.85 -28.81
N LEU A 160 -9.87 -12.77 -29.07
CA LEU A 160 -9.21 -11.60 -29.66
C LEU A 160 -9.01 -11.75 -31.17
N GLY A 161 -9.63 -12.77 -31.79
CA GLY A 161 -9.56 -13.10 -33.21
C GLY A 161 -8.47 -14.13 -33.53
N ARG A 162 -7.23 -13.90 -33.15
CA ARG A 162 -6.11 -14.85 -33.37
C ARG A 162 -5.83 -15.74 -32.17
N THR A 163 -6.12 -15.26 -30.97
CA THR A 163 -5.84 -15.94 -29.71
C THR A 163 -6.92 -15.71 -28.70
N GLU A 164 -6.99 -16.55 -27.69
CA GLU A 164 -7.87 -16.41 -26.55
C GLU A 164 -7.15 -15.71 -25.40
N ALA A 165 -7.89 -14.86 -24.70
CA ALA A 165 -7.47 -14.24 -23.46
C ALA A 165 -8.44 -14.60 -22.33
N ALA A 166 -8.04 -14.45 -21.11
CA ALA A 166 -8.89 -14.67 -19.94
C ALA A 166 -9.04 -13.37 -19.14
N VAL A 167 -10.26 -13.11 -18.67
CA VAL A 167 -10.52 -12.18 -17.57
C VAL A 167 -10.80 -13.01 -16.33
N PRO A 168 -9.83 -13.20 -15.41
CA PRO A 168 -10.03 -13.94 -14.19
C PRO A 168 -11.11 -13.30 -13.32
N ARG A 169 -11.71 -14.07 -12.44
CA ARG A 169 -12.77 -13.56 -11.55
C ARG A 169 -12.34 -12.40 -10.67
N SER A 170 -11.08 -12.33 -10.27
CA SER A 170 -10.48 -11.20 -9.55
C SER A 170 -10.45 -9.91 -10.36
N GLU A 171 -10.33 -10.05 -11.68
CA GLU A 171 -10.22 -8.94 -12.63
C GLU A 171 -11.56 -8.54 -13.26
N GLN A 172 -12.66 -9.05 -12.74
CA GLN A 172 -14.03 -8.71 -13.17
C GLN A 172 -14.66 -7.71 -12.19
N ALA A 173 -15.25 -6.64 -12.71
CA ALA A 173 -16.02 -5.72 -11.89
C ALA A 173 -17.35 -6.41 -11.47
N ARG A 174 -17.65 -6.40 -10.18
CA ARG A 174 -18.77 -7.16 -9.57
C ARG A 174 -20.14 -6.81 -10.16
N HIS A 175 -20.30 -5.61 -10.66
CA HIS A 175 -21.57 -5.11 -11.21
C HIS A 175 -21.70 -5.35 -12.71
N GLU A 176 -20.60 -5.73 -13.38
CA GLU A 176 -20.62 -6.02 -14.81
C GLU A 176 -21.05 -7.46 -15.06
N ARG A 177 -22.02 -7.62 -15.92
CA ARG A 177 -22.47 -8.94 -16.38
C ARG A 177 -22.30 -9.01 -17.89
N TYR A 178 -21.68 -10.09 -18.33
CA TYR A 178 -21.44 -10.35 -19.75
C TYR A 178 -22.18 -11.59 -20.19
N SER A 179 -22.60 -11.58 -21.45
CA SER A 179 -23.22 -12.73 -22.13
C SER A 179 -22.25 -13.27 -23.18
N GLN A 180 -22.41 -14.55 -23.53
CA GLN A 180 -21.65 -15.13 -24.64
C GLN A 180 -21.95 -14.39 -25.94
N GLY A 181 -20.91 -14.10 -26.74
CA GLY A 181 -21.02 -13.32 -27.98
C GLY A 181 -21.00 -11.80 -27.78
N GLU A 182 -20.99 -11.32 -26.53
CA GLU A 182 -20.95 -9.89 -26.23
C GLU A 182 -19.53 -9.34 -26.39
N ARG A 183 -19.42 -8.09 -26.85
CA ARG A 183 -18.12 -7.40 -26.94
C ARG A 183 -17.66 -6.94 -25.57
N ILE A 184 -16.37 -7.09 -25.34
CA ILE A 184 -15.69 -6.65 -24.11
C ILE A 184 -14.43 -5.86 -24.48
N ARG A 185 -14.24 -4.72 -23.82
CA ARG A 185 -12.98 -3.98 -23.80
C ARG A 185 -12.27 -4.26 -22.49
N ALA A 186 -11.02 -4.55 -22.52
CA ALA A 186 -10.25 -4.78 -21.31
C ALA A 186 -8.77 -4.39 -21.52
N VAL A 187 -8.07 -4.14 -20.44
CA VAL A 187 -6.63 -3.86 -20.49
C VAL A 187 -5.86 -5.16 -20.32
N ILE A 188 -4.75 -5.29 -21.04
CA ILE A 188 -3.81 -6.40 -20.87
C ILE A 188 -3.01 -6.13 -19.58
N VAL A 189 -3.15 -7.01 -18.59
CA VAL A 189 -2.41 -6.91 -17.33
C VAL A 189 -1.11 -7.68 -17.40
N GLU A 190 -1.18 -8.90 -17.93
CA GLU A 190 -0.07 -9.83 -17.94
C GLU A 190 -0.14 -10.77 -19.14
N VAL A 191 1.02 -11.21 -19.62
CA VAL A 191 1.16 -12.23 -20.66
C VAL A 191 2.08 -13.32 -20.18
N HIS A 192 1.57 -14.54 -20.07
CA HIS A 192 2.31 -15.70 -19.57
C HIS A 192 2.99 -16.47 -20.70
N LYS A 193 4.25 -16.85 -20.50
CA LYS A 193 5.00 -17.65 -21.50
C LYS A 193 4.51 -19.09 -21.58
N GLN A 194 4.20 -19.71 -20.46
CA GLN A 194 3.78 -21.14 -20.38
C GLN A 194 2.59 -21.34 -19.42
N PRO A 195 1.39 -20.82 -19.73
CA PRO A 195 0.23 -21.00 -18.87
C PRO A 195 -0.41 -22.37 -19.03
N LYS A 196 -1.19 -22.78 -18.04
CA LYS A 196 -2.10 -23.94 -18.13
C LYS A 196 -3.42 -23.62 -18.85
N GLY A 197 -3.64 -22.36 -19.23
CA GLY A 197 -4.85 -21.82 -19.88
C GLY A 197 -4.50 -20.76 -20.93
N PRO A 198 -5.36 -19.75 -21.16
CA PRO A 198 -5.06 -18.62 -22.00
C PRO A 198 -3.81 -17.88 -21.53
N GLN A 199 -3.01 -17.39 -22.48
CA GLN A 199 -1.73 -16.73 -22.18
C GLN A 199 -1.89 -15.28 -21.73
N ILE A 200 -2.92 -14.61 -22.23
CA ILE A 200 -3.16 -13.20 -22.03
C ILE A 200 -4.18 -13.05 -20.90
N VAL A 201 -3.79 -12.31 -19.87
CA VAL A 201 -4.66 -11.94 -18.75
C VAL A 201 -5.17 -10.54 -18.99
N LEU A 202 -6.48 -10.40 -19.01
CA LEU A 202 -7.17 -9.13 -19.18
C LEU A 202 -7.82 -8.69 -17.88
N SER A 203 -7.92 -7.39 -17.67
CA SER A 203 -8.59 -6.80 -16.52
C SER A 203 -9.64 -5.77 -16.92
N ARG A 204 -10.74 -5.78 -16.13
CA ARG A 204 -11.77 -4.73 -16.12
C ARG A 204 -11.68 -3.87 -14.85
N THR A 205 -10.87 -4.29 -13.87
CA THR A 205 -10.72 -3.63 -12.58
C THR A 205 -9.51 -2.70 -12.51
N ASP A 206 -8.49 -2.94 -13.31
CA ASP A 206 -7.24 -2.19 -13.32
C ASP A 206 -7.45 -0.69 -13.64
N PRO A 207 -6.84 0.23 -12.88
CA PRO A 207 -6.90 1.67 -13.16
C PRO A 207 -6.41 2.07 -14.55
N ARG A 208 -5.47 1.33 -15.12
CA ARG A 208 -4.95 1.58 -16.49
C ARG A 208 -6.05 1.51 -17.54
N LEU A 209 -7.10 0.70 -17.33
CA LEU A 209 -8.25 0.68 -18.24
C LEU A 209 -8.90 2.06 -18.33
N LEU A 210 -9.12 2.72 -17.18
CA LEU A 210 -9.71 4.05 -17.13
C LEU A 210 -8.82 5.10 -17.82
N VAL A 211 -7.51 5.08 -17.53
CA VAL A 211 -6.53 5.99 -18.16
C VAL A 211 -6.56 5.85 -19.67
N LYS A 212 -6.54 4.62 -20.17
CA LYS A 212 -6.56 4.35 -21.62
C LYS A 212 -7.90 4.69 -22.30
N LEU A 213 -9.01 4.61 -21.56
CA LEU A 213 -10.29 5.10 -22.05
C LEU A 213 -10.28 6.63 -22.20
N PHE A 214 -9.71 7.35 -21.23
CA PHE A 214 -9.52 8.79 -21.36
C PHE A 214 -8.61 9.16 -22.52
N GLU A 215 -7.49 8.46 -22.71
CA GLU A 215 -6.59 8.68 -23.85
C GLU A 215 -7.32 8.50 -25.21
N THR A 216 -8.30 7.60 -25.26
CA THR A 216 -9.07 7.35 -26.48
C THR A 216 -10.15 8.40 -26.73
N GLU A 217 -10.82 8.88 -25.68
CA GLU A 217 -11.97 9.78 -25.76
C GLU A 217 -11.60 11.27 -25.71
N VAL A 218 -10.40 11.61 -25.21
CA VAL A 218 -9.95 13.00 -24.96
C VAL A 218 -8.71 13.29 -25.81
N PRO A 219 -8.86 14.02 -26.93
CA PRO A 219 -7.74 14.34 -27.80
C PRO A 219 -6.60 15.09 -27.10
N GLU A 220 -6.93 15.97 -26.15
CA GLU A 220 -5.97 16.76 -25.40
C GLU A 220 -5.08 15.90 -24.48
N ILE A 221 -5.56 14.71 -24.09
CA ILE A 221 -4.75 13.71 -23.38
C ILE A 221 -3.88 12.95 -24.35
N TYR A 222 -4.43 12.58 -25.51
CA TYR A 222 -3.67 11.89 -26.57
C TYR A 222 -2.50 12.73 -27.06
N ASP A 223 -2.69 14.04 -27.23
CA ASP A 223 -1.65 14.99 -27.67
C ASP A 223 -0.68 15.35 -26.54
N GLY A 224 -1.00 14.98 -25.30
CA GLY A 224 -0.17 15.23 -24.11
C GLY A 224 -0.25 16.64 -23.56
N THR A 225 -1.18 17.50 -24.04
CA THR A 225 -1.50 18.82 -23.48
C THR A 225 -2.09 18.67 -22.07
N VAL A 226 -3.06 17.74 -21.92
CA VAL A 226 -3.61 17.34 -20.62
C VAL A 226 -2.97 16.00 -20.22
N VAL A 227 -2.58 15.89 -18.95
CA VAL A 227 -1.92 14.69 -18.44
C VAL A 227 -2.68 14.15 -17.24
N ILE A 228 -2.93 12.85 -17.23
CA ILE A 228 -3.42 12.14 -16.06
C ILE A 228 -2.25 11.84 -15.14
N LYS A 229 -2.25 12.43 -13.95
CA LYS A 229 -1.22 12.19 -12.93
C LYS A 229 -1.44 10.90 -12.17
N ASN A 230 -2.68 10.67 -11.77
CA ASN A 230 -3.06 9.48 -11.02
C ASN A 230 -4.53 9.14 -11.30
N ALA A 231 -4.88 7.87 -11.19
CA ALA A 231 -6.24 7.38 -11.31
C ALA A 231 -6.47 6.24 -10.33
N VAL A 232 -7.54 6.31 -9.57
CA VAL A 232 -7.92 5.30 -8.58
C VAL A 232 -9.36 4.88 -8.80
N ARG A 233 -9.67 3.60 -8.54
CA ARG A 233 -10.98 3.03 -8.84
C ARG A 233 -11.49 2.14 -7.71
N ALA A 234 -12.79 2.22 -7.47
CA ALA A 234 -13.60 1.16 -6.90
C ALA A 234 -14.42 0.57 -8.06
N PRO A 235 -13.96 -0.50 -8.73
CA PRO A 235 -14.50 -0.95 -10.01
C PRO A 235 -16.02 -1.20 -9.98
N GLY A 236 -16.72 -0.60 -10.95
CA GLY A 236 -18.16 -0.65 -11.07
C GLY A 236 -18.94 0.28 -10.13
N GLU A 237 -18.27 1.01 -9.23
CA GLU A 237 -18.94 1.94 -8.32
C GLU A 237 -18.51 3.40 -8.56
N ARG A 238 -17.23 3.71 -8.35
CA ARG A 238 -16.70 5.07 -8.48
C ARG A 238 -15.21 5.09 -8.76
N ALA A 239 -14.77 6.07 -9.51
CA ALA A 239 -13.35 6.33 -9.79
C ALA A 239 -13.05 7.82 -9.57
N LYS A 240 -11.80 8.12 -9.28
CA LYS A 240 -11.26 9.48 -9.23
C LYS A 240 -10.03 9.56 -10.13
N VAL A 241 -9.93 10.64 -10.91
CA VAL A 241 -8.84 10.86 -11.86
C VAL A 241 -8.28 12.25 -11.63
N ALA A 242 -6.99 12.34 -11.35
CA ALA A 242 -6.28 13.61 -11.19
C ALA A 242 -5.64 14.01 -12.51
N VAL A 243 -6.02 15.17 -13.02
CA VAL A 243 -5.57 15.70 -14.30
C VAL A 243 -4.94 17.08 -14.13
N TYR A 244 -3.94 17.39 -14.95
CA TYR A 244 -3.40 18.74 -15.03
C TYR A 244 -3.09 19.09 -16.49
N SER A 245 -3.05 20.38 -16.81
CA SER A 245 -2.65 20.87 -18.13
C SER A 245 -1.21 21.38 -18.10
N ARG A 246 -0.46 21.09 -19.15
CA ARG A 246 0.85 21.72 -19.41
C ARG A 246 0.71 23.13 -19.93
N GLU A 247 -0.41 23.44 -20.56
CA GLU A 247 -0.73 24.73 -21.11
C GLU A 247 -1.69 25.49 -20.20
N ARG A 248 -1.39 26.75 -19.90
CA ARG A 248 -2.18 27.55 -18.96
C ARG A 248 -3.58 27.91 -19.50
N ASP A 249 -3.73 27.90 -20.83
CA ASP A 249 -4.97 28.29 -21.49
C ASP A 249 -5.97 27.14 -21.65
N VAL A 250 -5.56 25.92 -21.26
CA VAL A 250 -6.39 24.72 -21.38
C VAL A 250 -6.87 24.27 -20.00
N ASP A 251 -8.19 24.29 -19.79
CA ASP A 251 -8.84 23.71 -18.61
C ASP A 251 -8.79 22.17 -18.68
N PRO A 252 -8.01 21.51 -17.82
CA PRO A 252 -7.84 20.04 -17.88
C PRO A 252 -9.11 19.30 -17.52
N VAL A 253 -9.93 19.83 -16.59
CA VAL A 253 -11.18 19.21 -16.17
C VAL A 253 -12.23 19.36 -17.25
N GLY A 254 -12.37 20.57 -17.83
CA GLY A 254 -13.31 20.84 -18.91
C GLY A 254 -13.03 20.01 -20.17
N ALA A 255 -11.74 19.82 -20.53
CA ALA A 255 -11.32 18.99 -21.64
C ALA A 255 -11.74 17.52 -21.44
N CYS A 256 -11.55 16.96 -20.24
CA CYS A 256 -11.93 15.60 -19.91
C CYS A 256 -13.45 15.40 -19.82
N VAL A 257 -14.18 16.37 -19.31
CA VAL A 257 -15.65 16.34 -19.22
C VAL A 257 -16.29 16.43 -20.59
N GLY A 258 -15.77 17.34 -21.42
CA GLY A 258 -16.27 17.61 -22.75
C GLY A 258 -17.60 18.39 -22.76
N MET A 259 -18.08 18.73 -23.95
CA MET A 259 -19.32 19.51 -24.09
C MET A 259 -20.50 18.78 -23.44
N LYS A 260 -21.15 19.41 -22.47
CA LYS A 260 -22.28 18.83 -21.69
C LYS A 260 -21.98 17.46 -21.09
N GLY A 261 -20.72 17.16 -20.83
CA GLY A 261 -20.29 15.89 -20.25
C GLY A 261 -20.23 14.72 -21.26
N SER A 262 -20.23 14.99 -22.57
CA SER A 262 -20.31 13.93 -23.60
C SER A 262 -19.17 12.93 -23.53
N ARG A 263 -17.92 13.39 -23.29
CA ARG A 263 -16.73 12.53 -23.25
C ARG A 263 -16.75 11.63 -22.00
N VAL A 264 -16.94 12.22 -20.82
CA VAL A 264 -16.99 11.45 -19.58
C VAL A 264 -18.18 10.46 -19.56
N GLN A 265 -19.33 10.83 -20.16
CA GLN A 265 -20.49 9.94 -20.28
C GLN A 265 -20.22 8.75 -21.21
N SER A 266 -19.39 8.89 -22.24
CA SER A 266 -18.95 7.77 -23.07
C SER A 266 -18.14 6.76 -22.27
N ILE A 267 -17.22 7.25 -21.44
CA ILE A 267 -16.39 6.40 -20.56
C ILE A 267 -17.26 5.73 -19.49
N ILE A 268 -18.17 6.48 -18.84
CA ILE A 268 -19.13 5.95 -17.86
C ILE A 268 -19.96 4.81 -18.45
N ARG A 269 -20.44 4.97 -19.70
CA ARG A 269 -21.19 3.91 -20.40
C ARG A 269 -20.34 2.69 -20.69
N GLU A 270 -19.10 2.88 -21.11
CA GLU A 270 -18.16 1.77 -21.32
C GLU A 270 -17.91 1.00 -20.02
N LEU A 271 -17.77 1.69 -18.88
CA LEU A 271 -17.59 1.12 -17.54
C LEU A 271 -18.92 0.76 -16.85
N ARG A 272 -20.02 0.68 -17.62
CA ARG A 272 -21.33 0.23 -17.18
C ARG A 272 -21.91 0.98 -15.97
N GLY A 273 -21.68 2.29 -15.93
CA GLY A 273 -22.26 3.17 -14.93
C GLY A 273 -21.36 3.51 -13.75
N GLU A 274 -20.07 3.17 -13.80
CA GLU A 274 -19.08 3.62 -12.83
C GLU A 274 -19.01 5.15 -12.84
N LYS A 275 -19.20 5.78 -11.67
CA LYS A 275 -19.16 7.23 -11.53
C LYS A 275 -17.70 7.69 -11.57
N ILE A 276 -17.42 8.74 -12.33
CA ILE A 276 -16.06 9.25 -12.51
C ILE A 276 -16.01 10.69 -12.00
N ASP A 277 -15.14 10.95 -11.03
CA ASP A 277 -14.80 12.29 -10.55
C ASP A 277 -13.50 12.71 -11.20
N ILE A 278 -13.53 13.80 -11.95
CA ILE A 278 -12.35 14.40 -12.59
C ILE A 278 -11.91 15.55 -11.72
N ILE A 279 -10.65 15.54 -11.29
CA ILE A 279 -10.10 16.39 -10.25
C ILE A 279 -8.86 17.07 -10.83
N GLU A 280 -8.78 18.38 -10.64
CA GLU A 280 -7.58 19.12 -11.00
C GLU A 280 -6.45 18.75 -10.01
N TYR A 281 -5.31 18.34 -10.56
CA TYR A 281 -4.12 18.06 -9.78
C TYR A 281 -3.44 19.35 -9.33
N SER A 282 -2.99 19.39 -8.09
CA SER A 282 -2.15 20.44 -7.56
C SER A 282 -0.96 19.84 -6.80
N ASP A 283 0.20 20.49 -6.91
CA ASP A 283 1.38 20.13 -6.11
C ASP A 283 1.20 20.52 -4.62
N ASP A 284 0.30 21.49 -4.35
CA ASP A 284 -0.11 21.82 -2.99
C ASP A 284 -1.11 20.78 -2.46
N LEU A 285 -0.70 20.03 -1.43
CA LEU A 285 -1.50 18.96 -0.82
C LEU A 285 -2.84 19.45 -0.28
N VAL A 286 -2.90 20.70 0.23
CA VAL A 286 -4.12 21.28 0.78
C VAL A 286 -5.15 21.50 -0.33
N THR A 287 -4.75 22.19 -1.38
CA THR A 287 -5.58 22.44 -2.56
C THR A 287 -6.00 21.14 -3.24
N PHE A 288 -5.07 20.18 -3.37
CA PHE A 288 -5.37 18.89 -3.98
C PHE A 288 -6.36 18.08 -3.14
N ALA A 289 -6.23 18.09 -1.81
CA ALA A 289 -7.16 17.39 -0.93
C ALA A 289 -8.57 18.00 -0.98
N GLN A 290 -8.68 19.33 -1.05
CA GLN A 290 -9.97 20.02 -1.22
C GLN A 290 -10.67 19.58 -2.51
N SER A 291 -9.94 19.56 -3.61
CA SER A 291 -10.46 19.10 -4.91
C SER A 291 -10.79 17.61 -4.91
N ALA A 292 -9.96 16.79 -4.28
CA ALA A 292 -10.12 15.33 -4.27
C ALA A 292 -11.31 14.85 -3.43
N LEU A 293 -11.72 15.61 -2.41
CA LEU A 293 -12.89 15.30 -1.57
C LEU A 293 -14.20 15.82 -2.14
N ALA A 294 -14.16 16.54 -3.28
CA ALA A 294 -15.39 16.96 -3.94
C ALA A 294 -16.37 15.77 -4.12
N PRO A 295 -17.69 16.01 -4.02
CA PRO A 295 -18.38 17.29 -4.00
C PRO A 295 -18.57 17.92 -2.60
N ALA A 296 -17.96 17.37 -1.54
CA ALA A 296 -18.06 17.96 -0.20
C ALA A 296 -17.29 19.29 -0.13
N LYS A 297 -17.86 20.24 0.58
CA LYS A 297 -17.19 21.50 0.88
C LYS A 297 -16.31 21.33 2.10
N ILE A 298 -15.05 21.73 1.97
CA ILE A 298 -14.05 21.60 3.03
C ILE A 298 -13.85 22.98 3.67
N THR A 299 -13.95 23.06 4.99
CA THR A 299 -13.70 24.28 5.74
C THR A 299 -12.20 24.51 5.92
N ARG A 300 -11.48 23.47 6.33
CA ARG A 300 -10.05 23.56 6.61
C ARG A 300 -9.34 22.24 6.36
N VAL A 301 -8.11 22.32 5.87
CA VAL A 301 -7.17 21.19 5.77
C VAL A 301 -5.90 21.55 6.51
N SER A 302 -5.43 20.68 7.37
CA SER A 302 -4.15 20.79 8.07
C SER A 302 -3.27 19.60 7.68
N VAL A 303 -2.00 19.87 7.40
CA VAL A 303 -1.03 18.82 7.00
C VAL A 303 -0.12 18.57 8.18
N THR A 304 -0.08 17.33 8.66
CA THR A 304 0.80 16.90 9.74
C THR A 304 1.82 15.91 9.20
N HIS A 305 3.10 16.21 9.38
CA HIS A 305 4.18 15.33 8.97
C HIS A 305 4.59 14.42 10.13
N GLN A 306 3.85 13.32 10.30
CA GLN A 306 4.18 12.27 11.28
C GLN A 306 4.56 10.99 10.54
N GLY A 307 5.87 10.77 10.26
CA GLY A 307 6.38 9.60 9.55
C GLY A 307 6.65 9.84 8.07
N GLU A 308 6.76 8.74 7.29
CA GLU A 308 7.10 8.80 5.86
C GLU A 308 5.94 9.30 4.97
N VAL A 309 4.71 9.15 5.42
CA VAL A 309 3.51 9.53 4.64
C VAL A 309 2.84 10.72 5.31
N PRO A 310 2.55 11.81 4.56
CA PRO A 310 1.81 12.96 5.08
C PRO A 310 0.43 12.54 5.60
N HIS A 311 0.00 13.15 6.69
CA HIS A 311 -1.32 12.98 7.28
C HIS A 311 -2.11 14.27 7.12
N LEU A 312 -3.32 14.17 6.61
CA LEU A 312 -4.20 15.29 6.34
C LEU A 312 -5.39 15.25 7.30
N ASP A 313 -5.50 16.24 8.17
CA ASP A 313 -6.66 16.46 9.00
C ASP A 313 -7.59 17.43 8.28
N VAL A 314 -8.78 16.95 7.93
CA VAL A 314 -9.77 17.69 7.16
C VAL A 314 -10.97 18.02 8.03
N ILE A 315 -11.30 19.29 8.13
CA ILE A 315 -12.45 19.77 8.88
C ILE A 315 -13.54 20.19 7.90
N VAL A 316 -14.74 19.70 8.13
CA VAL A 316 -15.91 19.98 7.31
C VAL A 316 -17.09 20.43 8.18
N GLU A 317 -18.02 21.18 7.59
CA GLU A 317 -19.31 21.44 8.23
C GLU A 317 -20.04 20.14 8.55
N ASP A 318 -20.82 20.08 9.62
CA ASP A 318 -21.53 18.87 10.07
C ASP A 318 -22.42 18.27 8.98
N GLU A 319 -23.10 19.13 8.19
CA GLU A 319 -23.93 18.71 7.06
C GLU A 319 -23.12 18.05 5.93
N GLN A 320 -21.85 18.42 5.78
CA GLN A 320 -20.96 17.92 4.73
C GLN A 320 -20.21 16.64 5.12
N LEU A 321 -20.18 16.28 6.40
CA LEU A 321 -19.41 15.15 6.92
C LEU A 321 -19.77 13.83 6.20
N SER A 322 -21.05 13.52 6.10
CA SER A 322 -21.53 12.31 5.41
C SER A 322 -21.15 12.30 3.93
N LEU A 323 -21.09 13.46 3.28
CA LEU A 323 -20.73 13.60 1.87
C LEU A 323 -19.22 13.45 1.68
N ALA A 324 -18.42 14.03 2.57
CA ALA A 324 -16.97 13.96 2.57
C ALA A 324 -16.48 12.52 2.77
N ILE A 325 -17.05 11.81 3.74
CA ILE A 325 -16.75 10.39 3.98
C ILE A 325 -17.27 9.53 2.82
N GLY A 326 -18.49 9.82 2.36
CA GLY A 326 -19.18 9.07 1.34
C GLY A 326 -19.70 7.72 1.81
N LYS A 327 -20.47 7.05 0.95
CA LYS A 327 -21.05 5.73 1.27
C LYS A 327 -19.96 4.71 1.61
N ARG A 328 -20.00 4.16 2.82
CA ARG A 328 -19.00 3.19 3.33
C ARG A 328 -17.55 3.71 3.30
N GLY A 329 -17.35 5.01 3.46
CA GLY A 329 -16.03 5.61 3.40
C GLY A 329 -15.38 5.63 2.01
N GLN A 330 -16.15 5.45 0.95
CA GLN A 330 -15.62 5.33 -0.41
C GLN A 330 -14.98 6.62 -0.91
N ASN A 331 -15.57 7.79 -0.61
CA ASN A 331 -15.05 9.06 -1.09
C ASN A 331 -13.69 9.39 -0.46
N VAL A 332 -13.59 9.28 0.87
CA VAL A 332 -12.33 9.52 1.59
C VAL A 332 -11.25 8.49 1.23
N ARG A 333 -11.62 7.20 1.08
CA ARG A 333 -10.66 6.16 0.68
C ARG A 333 -10.07 6.42 -0.69
N LEU A 334 -10.92 6.71 -1.69
CA LEU A 334 -10.43 7.03 -3.04
C LEU A 334 -9.61 8.32 -3.06
N ALA A 335 -9.98 9.33 -2.28
CA ALA A 335 -9.19 10.56 -2.16
C ALA A 335 -7.82 10.29 -1.53
N SER A 336 -7.77 9.49 -0.46
CA SER A 336 -6.53 9.07 0.21
C SER A 336 -5.61 8.29 -0.74
N GLU A 337 -6.15 7.34 -1.49
CA GLU A 337 -5.39 6.58 -2.51
C GLU A 337 -4.91 7.48 -3.66
N LEU A 338 -5.73 8.44 -4.10
CA LEU A 338 -5.39 9.37 -5.18
C LEU A 338 -4.24 10.29 -4.82
N ILE A 339 -4.26 10.83 -3.59
CA ILE A 339 -3.26 11.76 -3.07
C ILE A 339 -2.01 11.01 -2.60
N GLY A 340 -2.17 9.75 -2.16
CA GLY A 340 -1.10 8.98 -1.53
C GLY A 340 -0.83 9.38 -0.08
N SER A 341 -1.83 9.96 0.61
CA SER A 341 -1.72 10.45 1.98
C SER A 341 -2.89 9.94 2.82
N ARG A 342 -2.69 9.82 4.12
CA ARG A 342 -3.80 9.49 5.04
C ARG A 342 -4.68 10.71 5.22
N ILE A 343 -6.00 10.50 5.22
CA ILE A 343 -6.98 11.57 5.40
C ILE A 343 -7.90 11.19 6.55
N ASP A 344 -7.94 12.02 7.58
CA ASP A 344 -8.92 11.97 8.65
C ASP A 344 -9.89 13.14 8.51
N ILE A 345 -11.19 12.85 8.59
CA ILE A 345 -12.23 13.84 8.42
C ILE A 345 -12.98 13.99 9.74
N LYS A 346 -13.07 15.22 10.22
CA LYS A 346 -13.80 15.59 11.44
C LYS A 346 -14.83 16.67 11.12
N SER A 347 -15.93 16.68 11.86
CA SER A 347 -16.87 17.80 11.79
C SER A 347 -16.37 19.00 12.61
N GLU A 348 -16.90 20.19 12.34
CA GLU A 348 -16.58 21.37 13.15
C GLU A 348 -17.03 21.20 14.60
N SER A 349 -18.16 20.52 14.84
CA SER A 349 -18.65 20.23 16.18
C SER A 349 -17.72 19.27 16.92
N ASP A 350 -17.27 18.19 16.28
CA ASP A 350 -16.33 17.25 16.88
C ASP A 350 -15.02 17.94 17.32
N VAL A 351 -14.51 18.86 16.47
CA VAL A 351 -13.28 19.61 16.79
C VAL A 351 -13.52 20.61 17.93
N LYS A 352 -14.69 21.27 17.97
CA LYS A 352 -15.05 22.16 19.09
C LYS A 352 -15.13 21.41 20.41
N ASP A 353 -15.72 20.21 20.40
CA ASP A 353 -15.86 19.37 21.58
C ASP A 353 -14.48 18.83 22.03
N GLU A 354 -13.62 18.39 21.12
CA GLU A 354 -12.25 17.97 21.42
C GLU A 354 -11.42 19.11 22.06
N VAL A 355 -11.55 20.34 21.53
CA VAL A 355 -10.86 21.52 22.07
C VAL A 355 -11.40 21.88 23.45
N ALA A 356 -12.72 21.85 23.64
CA ALA A 356 -13.35 22.12 24.93
C ALA A 356 -12.90 21.09 25.99
N ASP A 357 -12.86 19.81 25.65
CA ASP A 357 -12.38 18.75 26.52
C ASP A 357 -10.88 18.90 26.85
N ALA A 358 -10.06 19.25 25.87
CA ALA A 358 -8.64 19.49 26.07
C ALA A 358 -8.41 20.69 26.99
N LEU A 359 -9.17 21.77 26.81
CA LEU A 359 -9.10 22.95 27.67
C LEU A 359 -9.56 22.63 29.08
N ALA A 360 -10.65 21.89 29.24
CA ALA A 360 -11.14 21.45 30.55
C ALA A 360 -10.09 20.60 31.30
N ARG A 361 -9.41 19.68 30.59
CA ARG A 361 -8.31 18.89 31.18
C ARG A 361 -7.11 19.76 31.56
N MET A 362 -6.74 20.73 30.74
CA MET A 362 -5.67 21.68 31.05
C MET A 362 -5.99 22.53 32.28
N LEU A 363 -7.23 23.04 32.39
CA LEU A 363 -7.69 23.79 33.55
C LEU A 363 -7.69 22.92 34.80
N GLN A 364 -8.17 21.68 34.71
CA GLN A 364 -8.16 20.74 35.85
C GLN A 364 -6.73 20.42 36.28
N THR A 365 -5.80 20.25 35.34
CA THR A 365 -4.38 20.02 35.65
C THR A 365 -3.73 21.26 36.26
N ALA A 366 -4.04 22.45 35.75
CA ALA A 366 -3.54 23.71 36.31
C ALA A 366 -4.10 23.97 37.74
N MET A 367 -5.36 23.65 37.96
CA MET A 367 -5.97 23.75 39.29
C MET A 367 -5.39 22.71 40.28
N SER A 368 -5.07 21.50 39.82
CA SER A 368 -4.44 20.46 40.64
C SER A 368 -2.95 20.70 40.91
N GLN A 369 -2.28 21.50 40.03
CA GLN A 369 -0.85 21.84 40.18
C GLN A 369 -0.63 23.24 40.79
N SER A 370 -1.67 24.05 40.97
CA SER A 370 -1.55 25.23 41.81
C SER A 370 -1.35 24.79 43.24
N PRO A 371 -0.18 25.02 43.87
CA PRO A 371 -0.07 24.87 45.28
C PRO A 371 -1.14 25.80 45.87
N ALA A 372 -2.05 25.26 46.70
CA ALA A 372 -2.94 26.09 47.50
C ALA A 372 -2.05 27.20 48.06
N PRO A 373 -2.48 28.50 48.01
CA PRO A 373 -1.70 29.52 48.64
C PRO A 373 -1.49 29.11 50.08
N ARG A 374 -0.23 28.72 50.43
CA ARG A 374 0.19 28.52 51.79
C ARG A 374 -0.01 29.87 52.44
N ALA A 375 -1.17 30.07 53.05
CA ALA A 375 -1.38 31.12 53.99
C ALA A 375 -0.26 30.96 55.00
N ALA A 376 0.46 32.04 55.28
CA ALA A 376 1.56 32.05 56.23
C ALA A 376 1.05 31.34 57.51
N GLU A 377 1.62 30.18 57.82
CA GLU A 377 1.33 29.46 59.07
C GLU A 377 1.68 30.37 60.22
N ILE A 378 0.68 30.85 60.95
CA ILE A 378 0.89 31.60 62.16
C ILE A 378 1.20 30.54 63.21
N ASP A 379 2.45 30.49 63.63
CA ASP A 379 2.94 29.51 64.61
C ASP A 379 2.56 29.93 66.03
N VAL A 380 2.21 28.97 66.86
CA VAL A 380 1.91 29.14 68.28
C VAL A 380 3.01 29.88 69.06
N THR A 381 4.25 29.83 68.56
CA THR A 381 5.41 30.55 69.13
C THR A 381 5.24 32.08 69.12
N SER A 382 4.34 32.62 68.29
CA SER A 382 4.03 34.07 68.23
C SER A 382 2.93 34.49 69.19
N ALA A 383 2.36 33.60 69.96
CA ALA A 383 1.31 33.92 70.91
C ALA A 383 1.83 34.76 72.10
N PRO A 384 1.22 35.90 72.40
CA PRO A 384 1.65 36.79 73.48
C PRO A 384 1.44 36.13 74.86
N GLY A 385 2.53 36.07 75.64
CA GLY A 385 2.46 35.53 77.00
C GLY A 385 2.72 34.02 77.17
N LEU A 386 3.01 33.33 76.03
CA LEU A 386 3.37 31.92 76.05
C LEU A 386 4.87 31.72 76.16
N GLY A 387 5.37 30.98 77.13
CA GLY A 387 6.79 30.66 77.25
C GLY A 387 7.29 29.75 76.10
N SER A 388 8.55 29.92 75.72
CA SER A 388 9.14 29.16 74.62
C SER A 388 9.12 27.64 74.87
N THR A 389 9.22 27.19 76.09
CA THR A 389 9.13 25.79 76.48
C THR A 389 7.71 25.25 76.36
N ALA A 390 6.71 26.01 76.80
CA ALA A 390 5.29 25.66 76.65
C ALA A 390 4.85 25.63 75.20
N ALA A 391 5.36 26.58 74.33
CA ALA A 391 5.09 26.61 72.92
C ALA A 391 5.66 25.38 72.20
N ALA A 392 6.88 24.95 72.56
CA ALA A 392 7.50 23.74 71.98
C ALA A 392 6.74 22.45 72.38
N GLN A 393 6.29 22.34 73.56
CA GLN A 393 5.53 21.19 74.09
C GLN A 393 4.11 21.11 73.41
N LEU A 394 3.46 22.25 73.22
CA LEU A 394 2.17 22.31 72.55
C LEU A 394 2.34 21.96 71.04
N GLN A 395 3.44 22.39 70.42
CA GLN A 395 3.77 22.07 69.01
C GLN A 395 4.05 20.58 68.83
N GLU A 396 4.79 19.93 69.80
CA GLU A 396 5.09 18.51 69.80
C GLU A 396 3.82 17.65 70.07
N ALA A 397 2.86 18.18 70.85
CA ALA A 397 1.58 17.60 71.07
C ALA A 397 0.56 17.78 69.94
N GLY A 398 0.96 18.47 68.81
CA GLY A 398 0.12 18.67 67.62
C GLY A 398 -0.75 19.93 67.65
N PHE A 399 -0.55 20.83 68.63
CA PHE A 399 -1.27 22.10 68.78
C PHE A 399 -0.41 23.30 68.31
N GLY A 400 0.40 23.13 67.29
CA GLY A 400 1.30 24.15 66.74
C GLY A 400 0.63 25.18 65.83
N ASP A 401 -0.58 24.95 65.43
CA ASP A 401 -1.27 25.73 64.40
C ASP A 401 -2.55 26.43 64.97
N VAL A 402 -2.78 27.65 64.52
CA VAL A 402 -3.88 28.54 65.00
C VAL A 402 -5.27 27.91 64.73
N ASP A 403 -5.43 27.19 63.62
CA ASP A 403 -6.72 26.61 63.30
C ASP A 403 -7.10 25.48 64.28
N THR A 404 -6.16 24.64 64.59
CA THR A 404 -6.30 23.55 65.59
C THR A 404 -6.55 24.12 67.01
N LEU A 405 -5.80 25.13 67.40
CA LEU A 405 -5.96 25.81 68.69
C LEU A 405 -7.30 26.52 68.82
N SER A 406 -7.82 27.14 67.76
CA SER A 406 -9.10 27.85 67.81
C SER A 406 -10.31 26.95 68.04
N GLU A 407 -10.20 25.66 67.75
CA GLU A 407 -11.27 24.69 67.91
C GLU A 407 -11.12 23.80 69.18
N THR A 408 -10.02 24.02 69.88
CA THR A 408 -9.69 23.22 71.08
C THR A 408 -10.32 23.80 72.38
N GLU A 409 -10.77 22.96 73.29
CA GLU A 409 -11.26 23.39 74.59
C GLU A 409 -10.11 23.53 75.62
N PRO A 410 -10.18 24.51 76.54
CA PRO A 410 -9.11 24.78 77.50
C PRO A 410 -8.69 23.56 78.29
N GLU A 411 -9.65 22.66 78.63
CA GLU A 411 -9.45 21.45 79.38
C GLU A 411 -8.55 20.43 78.66
N THR A 412 -8.59 20.43 77.36
CA THR A 412 -7.73 19.56 76.48
C THR A 412 -6.27 20.01 76.53
N LEU A 413 -5.99 21.30 76.54
CA LEU A 413 -4.64 21.83 76.64
C LEU A 413 -4.08 21.65 78.07
N LEU A 414 -4.90 21.77 79.11
CA LEU A 414 -4.49 21.52 80.51
C LEU A 414 -4.19 20.04 80.76
N ALA A 415 -4.82 19.13 80.05
CA ALA A 415 -4.57 17.68 80.17
C ALA A 415 -3.19 17.26 79.67
N LEU A 416 -2.46 18.14 78.96
CA LEU A 416 -1.10 17.89 78.44
C LEU A 416 0.00 18.12 79.48
N GLU A 417 -0.37 18.57 80.74
CA GLU A 417 0.56 18.82 81.81
C GLU A 417 1.81 19.63 81.44
N VAL A 418 1.63 20.68 80.60
CA VAL A 418 2.67 21.55 80.14
C VAL A 418 3.26 22.38 81.27
N GLU A 419 4.61 22.44 81.41
CA GLU A 419 5.27 23.20 82.48
C GLU A 419 4.95 24.70 82.36
N ASP A 420 4.61 25.30 83.54
CA ASP A 420 4.27 26.74 83.66
C ASP A 420 3.04 27.17 82.81
N PHE A 421 2.09 26.26 82.57
CA PHE A 421 0.90 26.53 81.75
C PHE A 421 -0.39 26.37 82.66
N ASP A 422 -1.02 27.48 82.91
CA ASP A 422 -2.22 27.50 83.73
C ASP A 422 -3.51 27.70 82.89
N ARG A 423 -4.67 27.66 83.57
CA ARG A 423 -5.98 27.80 82.91
C ARG A 423 -6.20 29.13 82.25
N ASP A 424 -5.70 30.22 82.84
CA ASP A 424 -5.84 31.55 82.33
C ASP A 424 -5.00 31.71 81.09
N GLN A 425 -3.82 31.08 80.98
CA GLN A 425 -2.97 31.02 79.82
C GLN A 425 -3.60 30.17 78.66
N ALA A 426 -4.25 29.05 79.02
CA ALA A 426 -4.95 28.25 77.99
C ALA A 426 -6.14 28.99 77.41
N GLU A 427 -6.95 29.69 78.21
CA GLU A 427 -8.05 30.51 77.73
C GLU A 427 -7.57 31.71 76.91
N ALA A 428 -6.48 32.37 77.33
CA ALA A 428 -5.85 33.45 76.57
C ALA A 428 -5.27 32.99 75.21
N LEU A 429 -4.64 31.82 75.13
CA LEU A 429 -4.11 31.22 73.93
C LEU A 429 -5.20 30.90 72.88
N ILE A 430 -6.29 30.30 73.39
CA ILE A 430 -7.45 29.99 72.52
C ILE A 430 -8.13 31.26 72.02
N ALA A 431 -8.27 32.29 72.88
CA ALA A 431 -8.83 33.55 72.53
C ALA A 431 -7.97 34.26 71.44
N TRP A 432 -6.65 34.23 71.59
CA TRP A 432 -5.69 34.72 70.60
C TRP A 432 -5.80 33.96 69.28
N ALA A 433 -5.85 32.62 69.33
CA ALA A 433 -5.99 31.78 68.14
C ALA A 433 -7.29 32.11 67.39
N LYS A 434 -8.40 32.31 68.07
CA LYS A 434 -9.69 32.71 67.48
C LYS A 434 -9.59 34.06 66.81
N GLU A 435 -8.95 35.03 67.47
CA GLU A 435 -8.76 36.38 66.93
C GLU A 435 -7.86 36.36 65.65
N GLN A 436 -6.78 35.57 65.68
CA GLN A 436 -5.91 35.40 64.50
C GLN A 436 -6.66 34.70 63.33
N ARG A 437 -7.51 33.75 63.64
CA ARG A 437 -8.36 33.07 62.63
C ARG A 437 -9.38 34.04 62.03
N GLU A 438 -10.03 34.85 62.84
CA GLU A 438 -10.99 35.86 62.36
C GLU A 438 -10.30 36.98 61.54
N GLN A 439 -9.12 37.46 61.96
CA GLN A 439 -8.33 38.39 61.21
C GLN A 439 -7.85 37.79 59.86
N ARG A 440 -7.49 36.52 59.85
CA ARG A 440 -7.13 35.76 58.66
C ARG A 440 -8.33 35.62 57.70
N MET A 441 -9.50 35.31 58.23
CA MET A 441 -10.75 35.23 57.46
C MET A 441 -11.21 36.59 56.93
N ALA A 442 -11.00 37.66 57.66
CA ALA A 442 -11.31 39.02 57.24
C ALA A 442 -10.33 39.56 56.18
N ASN A 443 -9.04 39.15 56.22
CA ASN A 443 -8.01 39.46 55.23
C ASN A 443 -8.08 38.59 53.98
N LEU A 444 -8.72 37.45 54.03
CA LEU A 444 -9.19 36.69 52.90
C LEU A 444 -10.46 37.39 52.36
N ASP A 445 -10.30 38.55 51.77
CA ASP A 445 -11.36 39.19 51.00
C ASP A 445 -11.58 38.42 49.69
N ILE A 446 -12.14 37.21 49.87
CA ILE A 446 -12.90 36.57 48.81
C ILE A 446 -14.22 37.35 48.80
N GLY A 447 -14.23 38.43 47.99
CA GLY A 447 -15.47 39.14 47.72
C GLY A 447 -16.58 38.15 47.43
N PRO A 448 -17.83 38.42 47.81
CA PRO A 448 -18.90 37.45 47.73
C PRO A 448 -18.91 36.83 46.36
N PHE A 449 -18.82 35.48 46.30
CA PHE A 449 -19.09 34.71 45.07
C PHE A 449 -20.40 35.27 44.53
N ARG A 450 -20.33 36.19 43.54
CA ARG A 450 -21.46 36.49 42.69
C ARG A 450 -21.77 35.18 41.98
N THR A 451 -22.83 34.50 42.42
CA THR A 451 -23.56 33.60 41.53
C THR A 451 -23.72 34.38 40.25
N PRO A 452 -23.30 33.84 39.07
CA PRO A 452 -23.52 34.56 37.82
C PRO A 452 -25.01 34.69 37.67
N GLU A 453 -25.51 35.89 38.04
CA GLU A 453 -26.79 36.38 37.58
C GLU A 453 -26.76 36.29 36.07
N ALA A 454 -27.75 35.59 35.48
CA ALA A 454 -27.86 35.28 34.07
C ALA A 454 -27.22 36.36 33.23
N ALA A 455 -26.10 36.06 32.56
CA ALA A 455 -25.42 36.98 31.66
C ALA A 455 -26.45 37.50 30.67
N PRO A 456 -26.51 38.82 30.45
CA PRO A 456 -27.25 39.31 29.30
C PRO A 456 -26.70 38.62 28.08
N ALA A 457 -27.59 38.10 27.21
CA ALA A 457 -27.31 37.35 26.01
C ALA A 457 -26.03 37.84 25.34
N ALA A 458 -25.04 36.93 25.28
CA ALA A 458 -23.77 37.21 24.66
C ALA A 458 -24.04 37.73 23.25
N THR A 459 -23.77 39.00 23.06
CA THR A 459 -23.54 39.55 21.73
C THR A 459 -22.40 38.74 21.16
N SER A 460 -22.69 37.99 20.11
CA SER A 460 -21.76 37.16 19.38
C SER A 460 -20.46 37.90 19.10
N MET A 461 -19.39 37.57 19.82
CA MET A 461 -18.07 37.83 19.27
C MET A 461 -18.03 37.00 17.98
N GLY A 462 -17.78 37.65 16.87
CA GLY A 462 -17.70 37.01 15.59
C GLY A 462 -16.65 35.87 15.64
N ASP A 463 -16.90 34.78 14.96
CA ASP A 463 -16.01 33.63 14.90
C ASP A 463 -14.57 34.03 14.54
N GLU A 464 -14.37 35.15 13.85
CA GLU A 464 -13.04 35.71 13.53
C GLU A 464 -12.29 36.24 14.75
N ASP A 465 -12.97 36.90 15.70
CA ASP A 465 -12.35 37.43 16.91
C ASP A 465 -11.97 36.31 17.91
N PHE A 466 -12.78 35.24 17.97
CA PHE A 466 -12.49 34.08 18.78
C PHE A 466 -11.27 33.30 18.20
N MET A 467 -11.21 33.12 16.89
CA MET A 467 -10.10 32.47 16.22
C MET A 467 -8.80 33.30 16.29
N ALA A 468 -8.89 34.61 16.27
CA ALA A 468 -7.74 35.50 16.46
C ALA A 468 -7.18 35.43 17.89
N ALA A 469 -8.06 35.34 18.89
CA ALA A 469 -7.66 35.17 20.29
C ALA A 469 -7.00 33.79 20.53
N LEU A 470 -7.53 32.72 19.90
CA LEU A 470 -6.97 31.37 19.97
C LEU A 470 -5.58 31.29 19.32
N SER A 471 -5.41 31.93 18.16
CA SER A 471 -4.10 31.97 17.47
C SER A 471 -3.04 32.73 18.27
N ARG A 472 -3.41 33.79 18.99
CA ARG A 472 -2.49 34.51 19.89
C ARG A 472 -2.10 33.67 21.09
N ALA A 473 -3.05 32.96 21.72
CA ALA A 473 -2.77 32.08 22.85
C ALA A 473 -1.83 30.90 22.47
N PHE A 474 -1.99 30.36 21.28
CA PHE A 474 -1.07 29.32 20.76
C PHE A 474 0.33 29.88 20.49
N ALA A 475 0.44 31.06 19.86
CA ALA A 475 1.73 31.69 19.58
C ALA A 475 2.49 32.05 20.88
N GLU A 476 1.78 32.50 21.92
CA GLU A 476 2.38 32.78 23.23
C GLU A 476 2.84 31.52 23.96
N SER A 477 2.11 30.40 23.81
CA SER A 477 2.51 29.13 24.41
C SER A 477 3.74 28.52 23.70
N GLU A 478 3.89 28.68 22.39
CA GLU A 478 5.10 28.27 21.66
C GLU A 478 6.31 29.14 22.03
N GLN A 479 6.14 30.44 22.18
CA GLN A 479 7.22 31.32 22.65
C GLN A 479 7.67 30.99 24.09
N GLN A 480 6.74 30.64 24.97
CA GLN A 480 7.09 30.20 26.33
C GLN A 480 7.77 28.83 26.37
N ARG A 481 7.43 27.92 25.44
CA ARG A 481 8.17 26.65 25.28
C ARG A 481 9.57 26.85 24.72
N ALA A 482 9.74 27.75 23.75
CA ALA A 482 11.04 28.07 23.18
C ALA A 482 11.99 28.75 24.19
N SER A 483 11.45 29.55 25.12
CA SER A 483 12.24 30.20 26.18
C SER A 483 12.59 29.30 27.38
N ARG A 484 12.03 28.09 27.45
CA ARG A 484 12.23 27.12 28.54
C ARG A 484 13.12 25.94 28.18
N ALA A 485 13.72 25.89 26.97
CA ALA A 485 14.73 24.91 26.63
C ALA A 485 16.02 25.21 27.40
N PRO A 486 16.56 24.25 28.19
CA PRO A 486 17.82 24.44 28.89
C PRO A 486 18.94 24.48 27.87
N GLY A 487 19.76 25.55 27.93
CA GLY A 487 20.99 25.67 27.17
C GLY A 487 21.92 24.51 27.50
N THR A 488 22.47 23.89 26.50
CA THR A 488 23.70 23.14 26.58
C THR A 488 24.79 24.00 25.96
N GLU A 489 25.56 24.63 26.81
CA GLU A 489 26.96 24.98 26.59
C GLU A 489 27.73 23.64 26.39
N ASP A 490 28.76 23.44 25.65
CA ASP A 490 29.87 24.22 25.12
C ASP A 490 30.88 23.24 24.50
N GLU A 491 31.71 23.78 23.67
CA GLU A 491 33.11 23.39 23.34
C GLU A 491 33.38 22.17 22.46
N GLY A 492 34.10 22.48 21.39
CA GLY A 492 35.12 21.61 20.84
C GLY A 492 35.39 21.75 19.35
N ASP A 493 36.01 22.83 18.97
CA ASP A 493 37.16 23.01 18.06
C ASP A 493 37.60 21.78 17.23
N GLY A 494 37.81 21.94 15.93
CA GLY A 494 38.58 20.99 15.15
C GLY A 494 38.36 20.97 13.64
N ALA A 495 39.01 21.92 12.95
CA ALA A 495 39.71 21.78 11.67
C ALA A 495 38.95 21.30 10.39
N ALA A 496 39.01 22.18 9.44
CA ALA A 496 38.87 22.07 8.01
C ALA A 496 39.56 20.84 7.39
N GLU A 497 38.92 20.26 6.38
CA GLU A 497 39.66 19.81 5.20
C GLU A 497 38.71 19.83 3.97
N GLU A 498 39.05 20.77 3.10
CA GLU A 498 38.55 20.88 1.74
C GLU A 498 39.03 19.67 0.93
N ALA A 499 38.15 19.02 0.20
CA ALA A 499 38.53 18.18 -0.92
C ALA A 499 37.62 18.49 -2.12
N GLU A 500 38.15 19.32 -2.96
CA GLU A 500 37.85 19.58 -4.36
C GLU A 500 37.96 18.27 -5.16
N VAL A 501 36.92 17.85 -5.86
CA VAL A 501 37.03 16.90 -6.97
C VAL A 501 36.26 17.42 -8.15
N ARG A 502 37.00 17.71 -9.19
CA ARG A 502 36.59 18.08 -10.55
C ARG A 502 35.97 16.90 -11.30
N PRO A 503 35.21 17.19 -12.35
CA PRO A 503 34.60 16.18 -13.21
C PRO A 503 35.57 15.69 -14.29
N ASP A 504 35.48 14.41 -14.65
CA ASP A 504 36.10 13.89 -15.87
C ASP A 504 35.05 13.23 -16.77
N GLU A 505 35.28 13.53 -18.04
CA GLU A 505 34.54 13.18 -19.23
C GLU A 505 34.79 11.73 -19.68
N ALA A 506 33.88 11.27 -20.54
CA ALA A 506 34.05 10.37 -21.69
C ALA A 506 34.28 8.85 -21.43
N GLU A 507 33.38 8.02 -21.82
CA GLU A 507 33.20 7.28 -23.10
C GLU A 507 31.84 6.56 -23.15
#